data_242e360eca0998dfbb749720d1f09ad6
#
_entry.id   242e360eca0998dfbb749720d1f09ad6
#
_cell.length_a   1.000
_cell.length_b   1.000
_cell.length_c   1.000
_cell.angle_alpha   90.00
_cell.angle_beta   90.00
_cell.angle_gamma   90.00
#
_symmetry.space_group_name_H-M   'P 1'
#
loop_
_entity.id
_entity.type
_entity.pdbx_description
1 polymer ?
#
loop_
_entity_poly.entity_id
_entity_poly.type
_entity_poly.pdbx_seq_one_letter_code
_entity_poly.pdbx_strand_id
1 'polypeptide(L)'
;HLSIRRQRQMCIRDRLGFAIALALPFTLFALFPSWLKSMPKSGGWMNVIKVTLGFLELVFALKFLSVADLAYGWRLLDRETFLALWIVIFALLGFYLLGKIKFPHDDDDDKVGVTRFFMALISLAFAVYMVPGLWGAPLKAVSAFAPPMQTQDFNLYKNEVHAKFDDYDLGMEYARLNGKPVMLDFTGYGCVNCRKMEAAVWTDPKVSDLINNDYVLITLYVDNKTPLTEPVKIIENGTERTLRTVGDKWSYLQRVKFGANAQPFYVLLDNQGKPLNKSYAYNEDIPKYIEFLQTGLENYKKGKN
;
A
#
# COMPACT_ATOMS: atom_id res chain seq x y z
N HIS A 1 -11.42 -23.72 10.00
CA HIS A 1 -12.51 -23.77 9.01
C HIS A 1 -13.43 -22.55 9.04
N LEU A 2 -13.72 -21.95 10.20
CA LEU A 2 -14.61 -20.77 10.33
C LEU A 2 -14.00 -19.47 9.77
N SER A 3 -12.68 -19.26 9.87
CA SER A 3 -12.01 -18.07 9.33
C SER A 3 -12.00 -18.04 7.79
N ILE A 4 -11.79 -19.18 7.15
CA ILE A 4 -11.78 -19.32 5.68
C ILE A 4 -13.19 -19.08 5.09
N ARG A 5 -14.25 -19.51 5.79
CA ARG A 5 -15.64 -19.22 5.38
C ARG A 5 -15.96 -17.72 5.50
N ARG A 6 -15.54 -17.05 6.59
CA ARG A 6 -15.72 -15.59 6.74
C ARG A 6 -14.98 -14.81 5.65
N GLN A 7 -13.76 -15.21 5.34
CA GLN A 7 -12.95 -14.55 4.31
C GLN A 7 -13.53 -14.72 2.91
N ARG A 8 -14.05 -15.92 2.56
CA ARG A 8 -14.79 -16.13 1.32
C ARG A 8 -16.08 -15.30 1.25
N GLN A 9 -16.83 -15.19 2.35
CA GLN A 9 -18.06 -14.41 2.38
C GLN A 9 -17.77 -12.89 2.23
N MET A 10 -16.70 -12.35 2.83
CA MET A 10 -16.26 -10.98 2.63
C MET A 10 -15.90 -10.74 1.16
N CYS A 11 -15.04 -11.55 0.56
CA CYS A 11 -14.66 -11.41 -0.85
C CYS A 11 -15.86 -11.48 -1.81
N ILE A 12 -16.86 -12.33 -1.53
CA ILE A 12 -18.08 -12.43 -2.35
C ILE A 12 -18.93 -11.17 -2.19
N ARG A 13 -19.10 -10.67 -0.98
CA ARG A 13 -19.89 -9.45 -0.71
C ARG A 13 -19.24 -8.21 -1.35
N ASP A 14 -17.93 -8.09 -1.28
CA ASP A 14 -17.18 -6.97 -1.87
C ASP A 14 -17.26 -7.00 -3.40
N ARG A 15 -17.11 -8.18 -4.01
CA ARG A 15 -17.26 -8.36 -5.47
C ARG A 15 -18.69 -8.11 -5.93
N LEU A 16 -19.68 -8.54 -5.16
CA LEU A 16 -21.09 -8.31 -5.46
C LEU A 16 -21.45 -6.83 -5.31
N GLY A 17 -20.96 -6.16 -4.26
CA GLY A 17 -21.13 -4.73 -4.07
C GLY A 17 -20.53 -3.91 -5.21
N PHE A 18 -19.31 -4.26 -5.63
CA PHE A 18 -18.64 -3.63 -6.76
C PHE A 18 -19.39 -3.85 -8.09
N ALA A 19 -19.83 -5.10 -8.35
CA ALA A 19 -20.58 -5.43 -9.56
C ALA A 19 -21.93 -4.70 -9.61
N ILE A 20 -22.65 -4.61 -8.49
CA ILE A 20 -23.91 -3.86 -8.39
C ILE A 20 -23.66 -2.36 -8.60
N ALA A 21 -22.64 -1.78 -7.96
CA ALA A 21 -22.29 -0.38 -8.08
C ALA A 21 -21.95 0.01 -9.54
N LEU A 22 -21.24 -0.87 -10.26
CA LEU A 22 -20.97 -0.69 -11.68
C LEU A 22 -22.20 -0.90 -12.56
N ALA A 23 -23.01 -1.93 -12.31
CA ALA A 23 -24.15 -2.25 -13.14
C ALA A 23 -25.30 -1.24 -12.97
N LEU A 24 -25.45 -0.64 -11.79
CA LEU A 24 -26.59 0.22 -11.45
C LEU A 24 -26.76 1.43 -12.38
N PRO A 25 -25.73 2.23 -12.68
CA PRO A 25 -25.85 3.35 -13.63
C PRO A 25 -26.26 2.90 -15.03
N PHE A 26 -25.65 1.82 -15.53
CA PHE A 26 -25.98 1.28 -16.87
C PHE A 26 -27.40 0.72 -16.92
N THR A 27 -27.85 0.05 -15.87
CA THR A 27 -29.23 -0.47 -15.77
C THR A 27 -30.23 0.69 -15.72
N LEU A 28 -29.97 1.76 -14.97
CA LEU A 28 -30.82 2.95 -14.91
C LEU A 28 -30.91 3.61 -16.30
N PHE A 29 -29.81 3.77 -17.00
CA PHE A 29 -29.81 4.35 -18.36
C PHE A 29 -30.51 3.43 -19.37
N ALA A 30 -30.43 2.12 -19.21
CA ALA A 30 -31.14 1.17 -20.06
C ALA A 30 -32.66 1.19 -19.80
N LEU A 31 -33.08 1.33 -18.53
CA LEU A 31 -34.51 1.40 -18.14
C LEU A 31 -35.13 2.76 -18.50
N PHE A 32 -34.36 3.82 -18.44
CA PHE A 32 -34.84 5.20 -18.71
C PHE A 32 -34.03 5.85 -19.84
N PRO A 33 -34.20 5.44 -21.11
CA PRO A 33 -33.47 6.02 -22.24
C PRO A 33 -33.74 7.52 -22.45
N SER A 34 -34.88 8.01 -21.94
CA SER A 34 -35.22 9.42 -21.96
C SER A 34 -34.27 10.30 -21.15
N TRP A 35 -33.66 9.77 -20.09
CA TRP A 35 -32.64 10.48 -19.32
C TRP A 35 -31.36 10.72 -20.12
N LEU A 36 -30.95 9.75 -20.93
CA LEU A 36 -29.83 9.91 -21.88
C LEU A 36 -30.13 10.97 -22.96
N LYS A 37 -31.40 11.07 -23.40
CA LYS A 37 -31.82 12.06 -24.40
C LYS A 37 -31.98 13.47 -23.81
N SER A 38 -32.24 13.59 -22.52
CA SER A 38 -32.35 14.87 -21.80
C SER A 38 -31.00 15.41 -21.34
N MET A 39 -29.94 14.61 -21.40
CA MET A 39 -28.58 15.11 -21.16
C MET A 39 -28.25 16.15 -22.23
N PRO A 40 -27.79 17.35 -21.85
CA PRO A 40 -27.47 18.40 -22.82
C PRO A 40 -26.49 17.82 -23.84
N LYS A 41 -26.78 18.06 -25.13
CA LYS A 41 -25.86 17.68 -26.22
C LYS A 41 -24.48 18.21 -25.88
N SER A 42 -23.48 17.35 -25.95
CA SER A 42 -22.09 17.55 -25.53
C SER A 42 -21.58 18.96 -25.81
N GLY A 43 -21.70 19.84 -24.83
CA GLY A 43 -20.94 21.10 -24.78
C GLY A 43 -19.58 20.85 -24.16
N GLY A 44 -18.72 21.84 -24.14
CA GLY A 44 -17.34 21.74 -23.64
C GLY A 44 -17.16 21.08 -22.25
N TRP A 45 -18.20 21.07 -21.39
CA TRP A 45 -18.17 20.41 -20.08
C TRP A 45 -17.92 18.90 -20.18
N MET A 46 -18.44 18.23 -21.23
CA MET A 46 -18.22 16.79 -21.43
C MET A 46 -16.75 16.50 -21.77
N ASN A 47 -16.10 17.38 -22.52
CA ASN A 47 -14.69 17.26 -22.81
C ASN A 47 -13.84 17.43 -21.56
N VAL A 48 -14.22 18.39 -20.70
CA VAL A 48 -13.55 18.58 -19.39
C VAL A 48 -13.63 17.32 -18.53
N ILE A 49 -14.78 16.63 -18.48
CA ILE A 49 -14.92 15.36 -17.77
C ILE A 49 -14.01 14.28 -18.36
N LYS A 50 -14.04 14.12 -19.69
CA LYS A 50 -13.19 13.10 -20.37
C LYS A 50 -11.71 13.31 -20.08
N VAL A 51 -11.23 14.54 -20.19
CA VAL A 51 -9.83 14.88 -19.92
C VAL A 51 -9.50 14.66 -18.45
N THR A 52 -10.38 15.08 -17.53
CA THR A 52 -10.18 14.85 -16.08
C THR A 52 -10.08 13.37 -15.78
N LEU A 53 -10.96 12.54 -16.34
CA LEU A 53 -10.90 11.08 -16.17
C LEU A 53 -9.60 10.51 -16.73
N GLY A 54 -9.13 11.02 -17.90
CA GLY A 54 -7.84 10.61 -18.46
C GLY A 54 -6.65 10.91 -17.53
N PHE A 55 -6.64 12.06 -16.85
CA PHE A 55 -5.64 12.35 -15.82
C PHE A 55 -5.73 11.36 -14.63
N LEU A 56 -6.95 11.03 -14.18
CA LEU A 56 -7.14 10.07 -13.10
C LEU A 56 -6.71 8.65 -13.51
N GLU A 57 -7.01 8.23 -14.75
CA GLU A 57 -6.53 6.95 -15.30
C GLU A 57 -5.00 6.89 -15.31
N LEU A 58 -4.33 7.98 -15.70
CA LEU A 58 -2.87 8.07 -15.68
C LEU A 58 -2.30 7.94 -14.27
N VAL A 59 -2.94 8.58 -13.28
CA VAL A 59 -2.58 8.46 -11.85
C VAL A 59 -2.65 7.00 -11.39
N PHE A 60 -3.75 6.30 -11.71
CA PHE A 60 -3.90 4.88 -11.34
C PHE A 60 -2.96 3.97 -12.12
N ALA A 61 -2.73 4.24 -13.41
CA ALA A 61 -1.76 3.50 -14.22
C ALA A 61 -0.36 3.57 -13.61
N LEU A 62 0.10 4.75 -13.18
CA LEU A 62 1.37 4.91 -12.48
C LEU A 62 1.40 4.15 -11.14
N LYS A 63 0.28 4.10 -10.40
CA LYS A 63 0.20 3.31 -9.16
C LYS A 63 0.43 1.82 -9.44
N PHE A 64 -0.25 1.24 -10.43
CA PHE A 64 -0.08 -0.17 -10.75
C PHE A 64 1.32 -0.46 -11.33
N LEU A 65 1.83 0.47 -12.15
CA LEU A 65 3.19 0.36 -12.70
C LEU A 65 4.24 0.37 -11.59
N SER A 66 4.11 1.26 -10.60
CA SER A 66 5.01 1.31 -9.45
C SER A 66 4.98 0.02 -8.61
N VAL A 67 3.80 -0.58 -8.40
CA VAL A 67 3.70 -1.88 -7.72
C VAL A 67 4.40 -2.98 -8.51
N ALA A 68 4.23 -3.01 -9.83
CA ALA A 68 4.90 -3.96 -10.71
C ALA A 68 6.43 -3.73 -10.70
N ASP A 69 6.85 -2.48 -10.84
CA ASP A 69 8.25 -2.06 -10.81
C ASP A 69 8.99 -2.57 -9.56
N LEU A 70 8.42 -2.32 -8.39
CA LEU A 70 8.99 -2.78 -7.13
C LEU A 70 8.92 -4.31 -6.97
N ALA A 71 7.82 -4.94 -7.40
CA ALA A 71 7.67 -6.39 -7.29
C ALA A 71 8.68 -7.14 -8.18
N TYR A 72 8.99 -6.61 -9.35
CA TYR A 72 10.02 -7.17 -10.26
C TYR A 72 11.43 -6.67 -9.97
N GLY A 73 11.60 -5.71 -9.06
CA GLY A 73 12.90 -5.18 -8.65
C GLY A 73 13.57 -4.25 -9.65
N TRP A 74 12.82 -3.62 -10.55
CA TRP A 74 13.38 -2.67 -11.54
C TRP A 74 13.82 -1.36 -10.90
N ARG A 75 13.11 -0.90 -9.85
CA ARG A 75 13.41 0.31 -9.08
C ARG A 75 13.50 1.59 -9.92
N LEU A 76 12.60 1.76 -10.89
CA LEU A 76 12.47 2.95 -11.71
C LEU A 76 11.49 3.95 -11.12
N LEU A 77 10.49 3.47 -10.37
CA LEU A 77 9.42 4.24 -9.75
C LEU A 77 9.47 4.13 -8.22
N ASP A 78 10.63 4.42 -7.65
CA ASP A 78 10.79 4.57 -6.22
C ASP A 78 9.93 5.74 -5.71
N ARG A 79 9.76 5.85 -4.40
CA ARG A 79 8.76 6.72 -3.78
C ARG A 79 8.86 8.18 -4.24
N GLU A 80 10.05 8.77 -4.31
CA GLU A 80 10.26 10.16 -4.73
C GLU A 80 9.89 10.36 -6.20
N THR A 81 10.30 9.45 -7.09
CA THR A 81 9.98 9.52 -8.52
C THR A 81 8.47 9.41 -8.75
N PHE A 82 7.83 8.47 -8.05
CA PHE A 82 6.39 8.30 -8.08
C PHE A 82 5.65 9.56 -7.62
N LEU A 83 6.06 10.14 -6.48
CA LEU A 83 5.45 11.35 -5.93
C LEU A 83 5.68 12.57 -6.84
N ALA A 84 6.87 12.70 -7.42
CA ALA A 84 7.17 13.79 -8.36
C ALA A 84 6.23 13.75 -9.57
N LEU A 85 6.02 12.56 -10.16
CA LEU A 85 5.09 12.38 -11.27
C LEU A 85 3.64 12.68 -10.86
N TRP A 86 3.21 12.22 -9.69
CA TRP A 86 1.86 12.51 -9.20
C TRP A 86 1.65 14.00 -8.95
N ILE A 87 2.62 14.69 -8.35
CA ILE A 87 2.56 16.16 -8.15
C ILE A 87 2.37 16.87 -9.49
N VAL A 88 3.16 16.51 -10.51
CA VAL A 88 3.08 17.11 -11.83
C VAL A 88 1.72 16.84 -12.47
N ILE A 89 1.21 15.61 -12.41
CA ILE A 89 -0.09 15.24 -13.01
C ILE A 89 -1.23 16.03 -12.35
N PHE A 90 -1.28 16.10 -11.00
CA PHE A 90 -2.31 16.85 -10.31
C PHE A 90 -2.18 18.37 -10.50
N ALA A 91 -0.96 18.90 -10.63
CA ALA A 91 -0.74 20.30 -10.96
C ALA A 91 -1.23 20.62 -12.39
N LEU A 92 -0.90 19.78 -13.37
CA LEU A 92 -1.36 19.93 -14.75
C LEU A 92 -2.88 19.82 -14.86
N LEU A 93 -3.50 18.88 -14.13
CA LEU A 93 -4.96 18.79 -14.03
C LEU A 93 -5.56 20.06 -13.44
N GLY A 94 -4.96 20.61 -12.38
CA GLY A 94 -5.40 21.88 -11.81
C GLY A 94 -5.32 23.05 -12.80
N PHE A 95 -4.22 23.17 -13.53
CA PHE A 95 -4.06 24.18 -14.59
C PHE A 95 -5.01 23.99 -15.76
N TYR A 96 -5.28 22.74 -16.15
CA TYR A 96 -6.30 22.41 -17.14
C TYR A 96 -7.69 22.86 -16.69
N LEU A 97 -8.08 22.53 -15.46
CA LEU A 97 -9.36 22.93 -14.90
C LEU A 97 -9.52 24.45 -14.76
N LEU A 98 -8.42 25.19 -14.56
CA LEU A 98 -8.40 26.66 -14.58
C LEU A 98 -8.43 27.24 -16.00
N GLY A 99 -8.48 26.39 -17.05
CA GLY A 99 -8.48 26.85 -18.45
C GLY A 99 -7.14 27.43 -18.92
N LYS A 100 -6.03 27.17 -18.19
CA LYS A 100 -4.68 27.61 -18.57
C LYS A 100 -4.02 26.67 -19.58
N ILE A 101 -4.46 25.42 -19.61
CA ILE A 101 -4.07 24.41 -20.58
C ILE A 101 -5.32 24.06 -21.38
N LYS A 102 -5.21 23.99 -22.69
CA LYS A 102 -6.29 23.60 -23.60
C LYS A 102 -5.86 22.41 -24.43
N PHE A 103 -6.78 21.45 -24.61
CA PHE A 103 -6.61 20.31 -25.50
C PHE A 103 -7.51 20.46 -26.75
N PRO A 104 -7.26 19.70 -27.82
CA PRO A 104 -8.16 19.64 -28.97
C PRO A 104 -9.60 19.33 -28.51
N HIS A 105 -10.58 20.03 -29.03
CA HIS A 105 -12.01 19.99 -28.69
C HIS A 105 -12.43 20.69 -27.40
N ASP A 106 -11.53 21.44 -26.74
CA ASP A 106 -11.94 22.42 -25.74
C ASP A 106 -12.50 23.68 -26.40
N ASP A 107 -13.56 24.24 -25.82
CA ASP A 107 -14.17 25.48 -26.36
C ASP A 107 -13.25 26.70 -26.08
N ASP A 108 -13.08 27.56 -27.07
CA ASP A 108 -12.19 28.73 -26.93
C ASP A 108 -12.69 29.78 -25.97
N ASP A 109 -14.02 29.93 -25.84
CA ASP A 109 -14.70 30.90 -24.95
C ASP A 109 -15.16 30.30 -23.62
N ASP A 110 -14.64 29.13 -23.24
CA ASP A 110 -15.10 28.41 -22.04
C ASP A 110 -14.69 29.15 -20.76
N LYS A 111 -15.64 29.87 -20.16
CA LYS A 111 -15.47 30.54 -18.89
C LYS A 111 -15.40 29.49 -17.78
N VAL A 112 -14.40 29.62 -16.93
CA VAL A 112 -14.23 28.72 -15.77
C VAL A 112 -15.41 28.90 -14.82
N GLY A 113 -16.31 27.93 -14.80
CA GLY A 113 -17.43 27.88 -13.85
C GLY A 113 -16.94 27.65 -12.41
N VAL A 114 -17.78 28.01 -11.44
CA VAL A 114 -17.46 27.89 -10.00
C VAL A 114 -17.07 26.47 -9.61
N THR A 115 -17.80 25.46 -10.07
CA THR A 115 -17.50 24.04 -9.78
C THR A 115 -16.13 23.64 -10.30
N ARG A 116 -15.81 24.04 -11.56
CA ARG A 116 -14.51 23.75 -12.19
C ARG A 116 -13.37 24.43 -11.45
N PHE A 117 -13.59 25.67 -10.95
CA PHE A 117 -12.62 26.38 -10.12
C PHE A 117 -12.33 25.65 -8.81
N PHE A 118 -13.36 25.17 -8.08
CA PHE A 118 -13.13 24.42 -6.84
C PHE A 118 -12.46 23.07 -7.08
N MET A 119 -12.76 22.38 -8.17
CA MET A 119 -12.04 21.16 -8.54
C MET A 119 -10.56 21.44 -8.85
N ALA A 120 -10.26 22.55 -9.52
CA ALA A 120 -8.89 22.99 -9.76
C ALA A 120 -8.16 23.27 -8.43
N LEU A 121 -8.83 23.97 -7.50
CA LEU A 121 -8.28 24.27 -6.19
C LEU A 121 -7.96 22.99 -5.41
N ILE A 122 -8.86 22.00 -5.41
CA ILE A 122 -8.63 20.70 -4.77
C ILE A 122 -7.43 20.00 -5.39
N SER A 123 -7.34 19.96 -6.73
CA SER A 123 -6.23 19.31 -7.45
C SER A 123 -4.88 19.96 -7.12
N LEU A 124 -4.81 21.29 -7.14
CA LEU A 124 -3.58 22.04 -6.82
C LEU A 124 -3.20 21.91 -5.34
N ALA A 125 -4.19 21.98 -4.43
CA ALA A 125 -3.95 21.77 -3.00
C ALA A 125 -3.41 20.36 -2.72
N PHE A 126 -3.93 19.35 -3.42
CA PHE A 126 -3.46 17.99 -3.31
C PHE A 126 -2.03 17.82 -3.86
N ALA A 127 -1.69 18.47 -4.97
CA ALA A 127 -0.32 18.52 -5.49
C ALA A 127 0.64 19.12 -4.46
N VAL A 128 0.29 20.28 -3.88
CA VAL A 128 1.09 20.94 -2.84
C VAL A 128 1.23 20.08 -1.57
N TYR A 129 0.14 19.40 -1.17
CA TYR A 129 0.17 18.48 -0.03
C TYR A 129 1.19 17.35 -0.20
N MET A 130 1.44 16.88 -1.42
CA MET A 130 2.39 15.80 -1.68
C MET A 130 3.86 16.27 -1.69
N VAL A 131 4.13 17.56 -1.86
CA VAL A 131 5.51 18.11 -1.96
C VAL A 131 6.42 17.70 -0.79
N PRO A 132 6.01 17.77 0.50
CA PRO A 132 6.85 17.32 1.61
C PRO A 132 7.25 15.84 1.53
N GLY A 133 6.47 15.02 0.83
CA GLY A 133 6.76 13.60 0.62
C GLY A 133 8.03 13.35 -0.18
N LEU A 134 8.46 14.30 -1.02
CA LEU A 134 9.73 14.23 -1.74
C LEU A 134 10.94 14.20 -0.80
N TRP A 135 10.79 14.64 0.44
CA TRP A 135 11.80 14.62 1.50
C TRP A 135 11.48 13.65 2.63
N GLY A 136 10.59 12.67 2.38
CA GLY A 136 10.31 11.58 3.32
C GLY A 136 9.13 11.82 4.27
N ALA A 137 8.30 12.86 4.08
CA ALA A 137 7.11 13.04 4.90
C ALA A 137 6.13 11.85 4.74
N PRO A 138 5.52 11.34 5.83
CA PRO A 138 4.68 10.14 5.82
C PRO A 138 3.26 10.39 5.30
N LEU A 139 3.01 11.29 4.42
CA LEU A 139 1.79 11.66 3.69
C LEU A 139 0.56 10.76 3.96
N LYS A 140 -0.08 10.87 5.11
CA LYS A 140 -1.17 9.98 5.56
C LYS A 140 -2.32 9.86 4.55
N ALA A 141 -2.71 10.96 3.88
CA ALA A 141 -3.81 10.95 2.90
C ALA A 141 -3.51 10.15 1.62
N VAL A 142 -2.24 9.99 1.25
CA VAL A 142 -1.83 9.25 0.04
C VAL A 142 -1.05 7.98 0.35
N SER A 143 -0.88 7.63 1.62
CA SER A 143 -0.11 6.47 2.06
C SER A 143 -0.56 5.16 1.38
N ALA A 144 -1.87 4.99 1.19
CA ALA A 144 -2.45 3.83 0.52
C ALA A 144 -1.98 3.64 -0.94
N PHE A 145 -1.54 4.71 -1.59
CA PHE A 145 -1.17 4.74 -3.00
C PHE A 145 0.33 4.84 -3.22
N ALA A 146 1.03 5.58 -2.36
CA ALA A 146 2.46 5.80 -2.48
C ALA A 146 3.26 4.49 -2.24
N PRO A 147 4.41 4.31 -2.91
CA PRO A 147 5.36 3.24 -2.60
C PRO A 147 5.78 3.21 -1.14
N PRO A 148 6.35 2.07 -0.65
CA PRO A 148 6.90 1.97 0.70
C PRO A 148 7.88 3.10 1.01
N MET A 149 7.88 3.59 2.27
CA MET A 149 8.78 4.68 2.68
C MET A 149 10.25 4.30 2.51
N GLN A 150 10.59 3.05 2.74
CA GLN A 150 11.96 2.53 2.61
C GLN A 150 12.50 2.46 1.17
N THR A 151 11.68 2.74 0.13
CA THR A 151 12.16 2.86 -1.25
C THR A 151 12.68 4.26 -1.56
N GLN A 152 12.62 5.18 -0.62
CA GLN A 152 13.06 6.55 -0.79
C GLN A 152 14.56 6.69 -0.51
N ASP A 153 15.32 7.27 -1.46
CA ASP A 153 16.76 7.43 -1.34
C ASP A 153 17.16 8.53 -0.34
N PHE A 154 16.31 9.55 -0.17
CA PHE A 154 16.60 10.70 0.67
C PHE A 154 15.47 11.02 1.63
N ASN A 155 15.76 10.98 2.94
CA ASN A 155 14.79 11.24 3.99
C ASN A 155 15.34 12.23 5.03
N LEU A 156 14.58 13.31 5.28
CA LEU A 156 14.87 14.31 6.33
C LEU A 156 14.17 13.99 7.67
N TYR A 157 13.26 13.02 7.70
CA TYR A 157 12.50 12.68 8.90
C TYR A 157 13.23 11.61 9.73
N LYS A 158 13.55 11.96 10.98
CA LYS A 158 14.38 11.14 11.87
C LYS A 158 13.71 9.88 12.44
N ASN A 159 12.38 9.80 12.40
CA ASN A 159 11.62 8.70 13.02
C ASN A 159 11.23 7.61 12.00
N GLU A 160 12.08 7.36 11.02
CA GLU A 160 11.85 6.31 10.06
C GLU A 160 12.18 4.95 10.66
N VAL A 161 11.28 4.00 10.46
CA VAL A 161 11.52 2.59 10.76
C VAL A 161 12.19 1.95 9.55
N HIS A 162 13.42 1.48 9.74
CA HIS A 162 14.17 0.80 8.69
C HIS A 162 14.13 -0.72 8.91
N ALA A 163 13.63 -1.43 7.90
CA ALA A 163 13.80 -2.87 7.84
C ALA A 163 15.29 -3.18 7.68
N LYS A 164 15.84 -3.94 8.64
CA LYS A 164 17.25 -4.30 8.61
C LYS A 164 17.52 -5.48 7.67
N PHE A 165 16.52 -6.34 7.50
CA PHE A 165 16.59 -7.54 6.68
C PHE A 165 15.28 -7.75 5.91
N ASP A 166 15.40 -8.27 4.70
CA ASP A 166 14.34 -8.74 3.83
C ASP A 166 14.39 -10.27 3.62
N ASP A 167 15.29 -10.95 4.33
CA ASP A 167 15.42 -12.39 4.40
C ASP A 167 15.27 -12.89 5.83
N TYR A 168 14.44 -13.93 6.00
CA TYR A 168 14.13 -14.51 7.30
C TYR A 168 15.34 -15.14 7.97
N ASP A 169 16.11 -15.92 7.24
CA ASP A 169 17.21 -16.71 7.80
C ASP A 169 18.36 -15.80 8.23
N LEU A 170 18.74 -14.83 7.39
CA LEU A 170 19.76 -13.82 7.69
C LEU A 170 19.37 -12.94 8.87
N GLY A 171 18.11 -12.50 8.91
CA GLY A 171 17.62 -11.67 10.01
C GLY A 171 17.56 -12.41 11.34
N MET A 172 17.14 -13.67 11.34
CA MET A 172 17.12 -14.53 12.54
C MET A 172 18.54 -14.82 13.06
N GLU A 173 19.49 -15.06 12.17
CA GLU A 173 20.89 -15.26 12.56
C GLU A 173 21.48 -14.00 13.21
N TYR A 174 21.25 -12.85 12.58
CA TYR A 174 21.69 -11.57 13.16
C TYR A 174 21.06 -11.32 14.53
N ALA A 175 19.76 -11.58 14.70
CA ALA A 175 19.06 -11.40 15.96
C ALA A 175 19.61 -12.30 17.05
N ARG A 176 19.96 -13.56 16.72
CA ARG A 176 20.58 -14.51 17.63
C ARG A 176 21.95 -14.04 18.11
N LEU A 177 22.80 -13.57 17.19
CA LEU A 177 24.16 -13.09 17.49
C LEU A 177 24.13 -11.83 18.37
N ASN A 178 23.13 -10.96 18.19
CA ASN A 178 22.97 -9.71 18.96
C ASN A 178 22.08 -9.87 20.21
N GLY A 179 21.51 -11.04 20.45
CA GLY A 179 20.65 -11.31 21.60
C GLY A 179 19.40 -10.43 21.63
N LYS A 180 18.85 -10.04 20.47
CA LYS A 180 17.63 -9.24 20.33
C LYS A 180 16.47 -10.08 19.82
N PRO A 181 15.22 -9.77 20.27
CA PRO A 181 14.04 -10.39 19.68
C PRO A 181 13.81 -9.90 18.24
N VAL A 182 13.04 -10.65 17.48
CA VAL A 182 12.70 -10.34 16.10
C VAL A 182 11.27 -9.81 16.01
N MET A 183 11.09 -8.75 15.23
CA MET A 183 9.79 -8.36 14.70
C MET A 183 9.74 -8.78 13.23
N LEU A 184 8.87 -9.74 12.94
CA LEU A 184 8.65 -10.23 11.58
C LEU A 184 7.41 -9.54 11.00
N ASP A 185 7.59 -8.87 9.87
CA ASP A 185 6.54 -8.16 9.13
C ASP A 185 6.31 -8.84 7.79
N PHE A 186 5.14 -9.46 7.62
CA PHE A 186 4.68 -9.92 6.31
C PHE A 186 3.89 -8.81 5.63
N THR A 187 4.45 -8.30 4.56
CA THR A 187 3.97 -7.14 3.81
C THR A 187 3.86 -7.41 2.32
N GLY A 188 3.50 -6.41 1.54
CA GLY A 188 3.51 -6.45 0.08
C GLY A 188 3.69 -5.05 -0.51
N TYR A 189 4.29 -4.93 -1.68
CA TYR A 189 4.42 -3.66 -2.41
C TYR A 189 3.05 -3.06 -2.77
N GLY A 190 2.08 -3.93 -3.10
CA GLY A 190 0.70 -3.54 -3.37
C GLY A 190 -0.20 -3.45 -2.14
N CYS A 191 0.30 -3.70 -0.92
CA CYS A 191 -0.49 -3.79 0.28
C CYS A 191 -0.89 -2.40 0.83
N VAL A 192 -2.11 -1.97 0.57
CA VAL A 192 -2.68 -0.69 1.05
C VAL A 192 -2.64 -0.57 2.57
N ASN A 193 -3.06 -1.61 3.29
CA ASN A 193 -3.12 -1.60 4.75
C ASN A 193 -1.72 -1.56 5.39
N CYS A 194 -0.72 -2.18 4.74
CA CYS A 194 0.67 -2.11 5.19
C CYS A 194 1.18 -0.67 5.12
N ARG A 195 0.94 0.01 3.98
CA ARG A 195 1.30 1.44 3.80
C ARG A 195 0.62 2.35 4.82
N LYS A 196 -0.65 2.07 5.17
CA LYS A 196 -1.35 2.82 6.21
C LYS A 196 -0.71 2.63 7.59
N MET A 197 -0.36 1.39 7.96
CA MET A 197 0.33 1.11 9.23
C MET A 197 1.68 1.84 9.31
N GLU A 198 2.47 1.81 8.25
CA GLU A 198 3.75 2.51 8.19
C GLU A 198 3.59 4.03 8.36
N ALA A 199 2.60 4.63 7.69
CA ALA A 199 2.39 6.08 7.72
C ALA A 199 1.67 6.58 8.98
N ALA A 200 0.85 5.76 9.63
CA ALA A 200 0.02 6.18 10.76
C ALA A 200 0.56 5.71 12.11
N VAL A 201 1.10 4.48 12.17
CA VAL A 201 1.51 3.83 13.42
C VAL A 201 3.02 3.85 13.60
N TRP A 202 3.79 3.47 12.56
CA TRP A 202 5.25 3.37 12.69
C TRP A 202 5.95 4.72 12.77
N THR A 203 5.27 5.81 12.35
CA THR A 203 5.77 7.18 12.51
C THR A 203 5.60 7.74 13.93
N ASP A 204 4.89 7.06 14.82
CA ASP A 204 4.83 7.43 16.23
C ASP A 204 6.22 7.26 16.88
N PRO A 205 6.73 8.27 17.60
CA PRO A 205 8.08 8.22 18.18
C PRO A 205 8.34 7.03 19.11
N LYS A 206 7.34 6.59 19.89
CA LYS A 206 7.50 5.44 20.78
C LYS A 206 7.51 4.13 20.01
N VAL A 207 6.71 4.03 18.96
CA VAL A 207 6.65 2.84 18.11
C VAL A 207 7.95 2.70 17.33
N SER A 208 8.39 3.78 16.67
CA SER A 208 9.65 3.77 15.90
C SER A 208 10.87 3.50 16.79
N ASP A 209 10.90 4.04 18.00
CA ASP A 209 11.98 3.79 18.96
C ASP A 209 12.04 2.31 19.39
N LEU A 210 10.90 1.72 19.77
CA LEU A 210 10.80 0.31 20.13
C LEU A 210 11.24 -0.59 18.97
N ILE A 211 10.77 -0.34 17.76
CA ILE A 211 11.12 -1.18 16.61
C ILE A 211 12.61 -1.07 16.28
N ASN A 212 13.15 0.14 16.20
CA ASN A 212 14.53 0.37 15.77
C ASN A 212 15.56 -0.05 16.82
N ASN A 213 15.27 0.15 18.11
CA ASN A 213 16.26 -0.06 19.17
C ASN A 213 16.14 -1.42 19.85
N ASP A 214 14.92 -1.94 20.03
CA ASP A 214 14.69 -3.13 20.82
C ASP A 214 14.50 -4.40 19.99
N TYR A 215 14.11 -4.28 18.72
CA TYR A 215 13.88 -5.41 17.82
C TYR A 215 14.87 -5.46 16.66
N VAL A 216 14.98 -6.64 16.05
CA VAL A 216 15.49 -6.80 14.70
C VAL A 216 14.28 -6.90 13.79
N LEU A 217 14.03 -5.86 12.98
CA LEU A 217 12.94 -5.85 12.01
C LEU A 217 13.35 -6.65 10.77
N ILE A 218 12.53 -7.65 10.43
CA ILE A 218 12.63 -8.44 9.20
C ILE A 218 11.34 -8.21 8.42
N THR A 219 11.42 -7.60 7.23
CA THR A 219 10.26 -7.32 6.39
C THR A 219 10.24 -8.25 5.19
N LEU A 220 9.21 -9.07 5.07
CA LEU A 220 9.06 -10.09 4.05
C LEU A 220 7.95 -9.74 3.07
N TYR A 221 8.34 -9.40 1.83
CA TYR A 221 7.41 -9.05 0.75
C TYR A 221 6.86 -10.30 0.08
N VAL A 222 5.59 -10.63 0.35
CA VAL A 222 4.91 -11.83 -0.18
C VAL A 222 4.56 -11.73 -1.66
N ASP A 223 4.60 -10.54 -2.23
CA ASP A 223 4.37 -10.26 -3.66
C ASP A 223 5.65 -9.98 -4.45
N ASN A 224 6.84 -10.21 -3.86
CA ASN A 224 8.13 -10.09 -4.53
C ASN A 224 8.26 -11.13 -5.66
N LYS A 225 8.47 -10.67 -6.89
CA LYS A 225 8.57 -11.50 -8.11
C LYS A 225 10.00 -11.87 -8.48
N THR A 226 10.99 -11.47 -7.69
CA THR A 226 12.38 -11.88 -7.91
C THR A 226 12.46 -13.40 -7.93
N PRO A 227 13.00 -14.02 -9.00
CA PRO A 227 13.14 -15.46 -9.07
C PRO A 227 14.05 -16.01 -7.95
N LEU A 228 13.70 -17.17 -7.40
CA LEU A 228 14.61 -17.94 -6.56
C LEU A 228 15.76 -18.50 -7.41
N THR A 229 16.94 -18.59 -6.83
CA THR A 229 18.11 -19.21 -7.48
C THR A 229 17.80 -20.64 -7.94
N GLU A 230 17.08 -21.38 -7.09
CA GLU A 230 16.56 -22.72 -7.39
C GLU A 230 15.08 -22.80 -7.01
N PRO A 231 14.18 -23.21 -7.92
CA PRO A 231 12.78 -23.46 -7.59
C PRO A 231 12.64 -24.59 -6.57
N VAL A 232 11.83 -24.36 -5.52
CA VAL A 232 11.64 -25.32 -4.44
C VAL A 232 10.32 -26.05 -4.62
N LYS A 233 10.36 -27.37 -4.76
CA LYS A 233 9.15 -28.22 -4.77
C LYS A 233 8.71 -28.51 -3.34
N ILE A 234 7.42 -28.29 -3.08
CA ILE A 234 6.80 -28.51 -1.78
C ILE A 234 5.52 -29.34 -1.94
N ILE A 235 5.11 -29.98 -0.87
CA ILE A 235 3.77 -30.60 -0.78
C ILE A 235 2.96 -29.76 0.21
N GLU A 236 1.91 -29.10 -0.29
CA GLU A 236 0.99 -28.30 0.53
C GLU A 236 -0.44 -28.89 0.40
N ASN A 237 -1.02 -29.31 1.52
CA ASN A 237 -2.35 -29.95 1.55
C ASN A 237 -2.51 -31.13 0.58
N GLY A 238 -1.46 -31.94 0.43
CA GLY A 238 -1.47 -33.12 -0.46
C GLY A 238 -1.27 -32.78 -1.95
N THR A 239 -1.02 -31.52 -2.30
CA THR A 239 -0.80 -31.09 -3.68
C THR A 239 0.65 -30.62 -3.85
N GLU A 240 1.33 -31.11 -4.89
CA GLU A 240 2.67 -30.64 -5.25
C GLU A 240 2.58 -29.22 -5.81
N ARG A 241 3.39 -28.32 -5.26
CA ARG A 241 3.55 -26.92 -5.70
C ARG A 241 5.03 -26.59 -5.83
N THR A 242 5.33 -25.70 -6.76
CA THR A 242 6.71 -25.19 -6.94
C THR A 242 6.75 -23.72 -6.56
N LEU A 243 7.56 -23.38 -5.57
CA LEU A 243 7.89 -22.00 -5.22
C LEU A 243 8.93 -21.51 -6.22
N ARG A 244 8.66 -20.43 -6.93
CA ARG A 244 9.51 -19.90 -7.99
C ARG A 244 10.09 -18.53 -7.66
N THR A 245 9.44 -17.79 -6.77
CA THR A 245 9.80 -16.42 -6.43
C THR A 245 10.07 -16.28 -4.94
N VAL A 246 10.78 -15.22 -4.58
CA VAL A 246 11.02 -14.83 -3.18
C VAL A 246 9.69 -14.65 -2.45
N GLY A 247 8.71 -14.00 -3.08
CA GLY A 247 7.37 -13.84 -2.51
C GLY A 247 6.64 -15.16 -2.28
N ASP A 248 6.82 -16.16 -3.17
CA ASP A 248 6.28 -17.51 -2.95
C ASP A 248 6.86 -18.15 -1.68
N LYS A 249 8.20 -18.01 -1.47
CA LYS A 249 8.92 -18.49 -0.28
C LYS A 249 8.33 -17.87 1.00
N TRP A 250 8.15 -16.55 1.02
CA TRP A 250 7.63 -15.85 2.21
C TRP A 250 6.14 -16.12 2.45
N SER A 251 5.35 -16.17 1.40
CA SER A 251 3.93 -16.54 1.49
C SER A 251 3.74 -17.96 2.02
N TYR A 252 4.60 -18.89 1.60
CA TYR A 252 4.61 -20.27 2.09
C TYR A 252 5.01 -20.32 3.57
N LEU A 253 6.09 -19.62 3.96
CA LEU A 253 6.52 -19.49 5.35
C LEU A 253 5.40 -18.99 6.26
N GLN A 254 4.68 -17.94 5.83
CA GLN A 254 3.57 -17.36 6.56
C GLN A 254 2.46 -18.39 6.80
N ARG A 255 2.08 -19.13 5.77
CA ARG A 255 1.01 -20.13 5.87
C ARG A 255 1.38 -21.33 6.74
N VAL A 256 2.57 -21.86 6.55
CA VAL A 256 2.98 -23.10 7.23
C VAL A 256 3.36 -22.84 8.69
N LYS A 257 4.14 -21.79 8.94
CA LYS A 257 4.66 -21.52 10.30
C LYS A 257 3.64 -20.81 11.19
N PHE A 258 2.83 -19.91 10.61
CA PHE A 258 1.95 -19.03 11.39
C PHE A 258 0.46 -19.24 11.08
N GLY A 259 0.11 -20.10 10.14
CA GLY A 259 -1.30 -20.39 9.78
C GLY A 259 -2.05 -19.19 9.20
N ALA A 260 -1.34 -18.18 8.65
CA ALA A 260 -1.90 -16.93 8.18
C ALA A 260 -1.60 -16.71 6.69
N ASN A 261 -2.47 -15.92 6.02
CA ASN A 261 -2.29 -15.51 4.64
C ASN A 261 -2.95 -14.14 4.42
N ALA A 262 -2.56 -13.16 5.22
CA ALA A 262 -3.08 -11.79 5.14
C ALA A 262 -1.96 -10.81 5.46
N GLN A 263 -2.00 -9.61 4.89
CA GLN A 263 -1.06 -8.54 5.12
C GLN A 263 -1.81 -7.26 5.52
N PRO A 264 -1.24 -6.44 6.43
CA PRO A 264 -0.01 -6.69 7.20
C PRO A 264 -0.24 -7.78 8.25
N PHE A 265 0.84 -8.51 8.56
CA PHE A 265 0.81 -9.52 9.62
C PHE A 265 2.13 -9.48 10.36
N TYR A 266 2.07 -9.14 11.64
CA TYR A 266 3.23 -8.93 12.51
C TYR A 266 3.34 -10.06 13.53
N VAL A 267 4.54 -10.62 13.66
CA VAL A 267 4.85 -11.66 14.65
C VAL A 267 6.13 -11.28 15.37
N LEU A 268 6.10 -11.34 16.71
CA LEU A 268 7.28 -11.15 17.53
C LEU A 268 7.85 -12.52 17.89
N LEU A 269 9.16 -12.71 17.64
CA LEU A 269 9.82 -14.00 17.78
C LEU A 269 11.01 -13.91 18.73
N ASP A 270 11.26 -15.01 19.45
CA ASP A 270 12.53 -15.24 20.13
C ASP A 270 13.63 -15.68 19.14
N ASN A 271 14.83 -15.91 19.64
CA ASN A 271 15.98 -16.31 18.83
C ASN A 271 15.90 -17.75 18.28
N GLN A 272 14.93 -18.56 18.73
CA GLN A 272 14.62 -19.89 18.20
C GLN A 272 13.47 -19.84 17.19
N GLY A 273 12.89 -18.66 16.92
CA GLY A 273 11.77 -18.47 16.01
C GLY A 273 10.42 -18.88 16.59
N LYS A 274 10.30 -18.92 17.93
CA LYS A 274 9.04 -19.15 18.62
C LYS A 274 8.31 -17.83 18.87
N PRO A 275 6.99 -17.74 18.64
CA PRO A 275 6.21 -16.54 18.91
C PRO A 275 6.24 -16.15 20.39
N LEU A 276 6.49 -14.88 20.67
CA LEU A 276 6.54 -14.29 22.00
C LEU A 276 5.15 -13.93 22.54
N ASN A 277 4.22 -13.60 21.63
CA ASN A 277 2.83 -13.27 21.96
C ASN A 277 1.92 -13.58 20.75
N LYS A 278 0.65 -13.18 20.83
CA LYS A 278 -0.27 -13.29 19.70
C LYS A 278 0.16 -12.34 18.58
N SER A 279 0.04 -12.81 17.34
CA SER A 279 0.29 -11.99 16.16
C SER A 279 -0.64 -10.77 16.09
N TYR A 280 -0.18 -9.70 15.45
CA TYR A 280 -0.94 -8.48 15.22
C TYR A 280 -1.23 -8.31 13.73
N ALA A 281 -2.41 -7.81 13.42
CA ALA A 281 -2.85 -7.54 12.06
C ALA A 281 -3.15 -6.03 11.90
N TYR A 282 -3.74 -5.61 10.76
CA TYR A 282 -4.10 -4.23 10.53
C TYR A 282 -5.00 -3.66 11.64
N ASN A 283 -4.46 -2.72 12.37
CA ASN A 283 -5.17 -1.88 13.33
C ASN A 283 -4.32 -0.62 13.63
N GLU A 284 -4.83 0.56 13.32
CA GLU A 284 -4.12 1.84 13.47
C GLU A 284 -4.12 2.37 14.92
N ASP A 285 -4.56 1.59 15.91
CA ASP A 285 -4.57 1.94 17.32
C ASP A 285 -3.13 1.91 17.88
N ILE A 286 -2.49 3.07 17.98
CA ILE A 286 -1.11 3.22 18.45
C ILE A 286 -0.91 2.65 19.87
N PRO A 287 -1.74 2.95 20.88
CA PRO A 287 -1.62 2.35 22.21
C PRO A 287 -1.58 0.82 22.19
N LYS A 288 -2.48 0.17 21.43
CA LYS A 288 -2.49 -1.31 21.33
C LYS A 288 -1.27 -1.85 20.61
N TYR A 289 -0.74 -1.11 19.64
CA TYR A 289 0.48 -1.53 18.96
C TYR A 289 1.71 -1.43 19.87
N ILE A 290 1.79 -0.37 20.71
CA ILE A 290 2.81 -0.25 21.76
C ILE A 290 2.70 -1.39 22.76
N GLU A 291 1.49 -1.72 23.24
CA GLU A 291 1.24 -2.84 24.15
C GLU A 291 1.70 -4.17 23.52
N PHE A 292 1.40 -4.39 22.25
CA PHE A 292 1.87 -5.56 21.50
C PHE A 292 3.38 -5.69 21.52
N LEU A 293 4.12 -4.60 21.21
CA LEU A 293 5.58 -4.58 21.22
C LEU A 293 6.15 -4.77 22.63
N GLN A 294 5.64 -4.07 23.63
CA GLN A 294 6.12 -4.15 24.99
C GLN A 294 5.89 -5.54 25.60
N THR A 295 4.72 -6.13 25.38
CA THR A 295 4.42 -7.51 25.85
C THR A 295 5.39 -8.51 25.25
N GLY A 296 5.74 -8.36 23.98
CA GLY A 296 6.76 -9.20 23.32
C GLY A 296 8.13 -9.08 24.00
N LEU A 297 8.58 -7.86 24.32
CA LEU A 297 9.85 -7.61 25.02
C LEU A 297 9.86 -8.21 26.42
N GLU A 298 8.77 -8.07 27.17
CA GLU A 298 8.65 -8.65 28.49
C GLU A 298 8.75 -10.18 28.46
N ASN A 299 8.05 -10.81 27.49
CA ASN A 299 8.08 -12.27 27.35
C ASN A 299 9.46 -12.76 26.88
N TYR A 300 10.15 -12.00 26.02
CA TYR A 300 11.51 -12.31 25.61
C TYR A 300 12.49 -12.26 26.80
N LYS A 301 12.37 -11.23 27.66
CA LYS A 301 13.19 -11.12 28.89
C LYS A 301 12.91 -12.27 29.88
N LYS A 302 11.65 -12.66 30.05
CA LYS A 302 11.28 -13.80 30.92
C LYS A 302 11.79 -15.15 30.39
N GLY A 303 11.85 -15.33 29.10
CA GLY A 303 12.37 -16.56 28.49
C GLY A 303 13.90 -16.68 28.49
N LYS A 304 14.62 -15.61 28.85
CA LYS A 304 16.09 -15.61 29.03
C LYS A 304 16.54 -15.95 30.46
N ASN A 305 15.65 -15.84 31.42
CA ASN A 305 15.87 -16.23 32.84
C ASN A 305 15.41 -17.67 33.04
#